data_d73e659eba0eadf26e87ac85bd30d2f3
#
_entry.id   d73e659eba0eadf26e87ac85bd30d2f3
#
_cell.length_a   1.000
_cell.length_b   1.000
_cell.length_c   1.000
_cell.angle_alpha   90.00
_cell.angle_beta   90.00
_cell.angle_gamma   90.00
#
_symmetry.space_group_name_H-M   'P 1'
#
loop_
_entity.id
_entity.type
_entity.pdbx_description
1 polymer ?
#
loop_
_entity_poly.entity_id
_entity_poly.type
_entity_poly.pdbx_seq_one_letter_code
_entity_poly.pdbx_strand_id
1 'polypeptide(L)'
;MKTISFITFAACVTASALMSSCSNEENAATNGQLTAFTGGIVTEAPMSRVQLGASESSTVAPGFLTRTSMERPAIGGKGTFFWEKGDVIYVQDDNNKFFQSQSNIADKTARNTFLVNGAYGANTSYDVYYYGTHSSSDPKKVVIAATQTQAAFNDTKHFGASGDCGVAKAEKNTEAGKSGYKFDLEHKVSYLCFLPYITSKEQRENYKIQSIELTSNNNIAGTYDLTFGGLSGAGEAKTITLNVGSGGLLLTDKAVSTQSITNSLYMVVAPG
;
A
#
# COMPACT_ATOMS: atom_id res chain seq x y z
N MET A 1 8.09 80.47 -1.56
CA MET A 1 8.98 80.36 -2.71
C MET A 1 9.79 79.09 -2.59
N LYS A 2 9.41 78.00 -3.20
CA LYS A 2 10.24 76.83 -3.54
C LYS A 2 9.47 75.99 -4.58
N THR A 3 10.04 75.90 -5.74
CA THR A 3 9.55 75.24 -6.95
C THR A 3 9.61 73.72 -6.79
N ILE A 4 8.54 73.04 -7.21
CA ILE A 4 8.46 71.60 -7.29
C ILE A 4 8.56 71.21 -8.77
N SER A 5 9.58 70.45 -9.15
CA SER A 5 9.73 69.87 -10.47
C SER A 5 9.08 68.49 -10.51
N PHE A 6 8.16 68.29 -11.44
CA PHE A 6 7.62 66.95 -11.80
C PHE A 6 8.45 66.35 -12.93
N ILE A 7 8.95 65.15 -12.70
CA ILE A 7 9.58 64.34 -13.75
C ILE A 7 8.55 63.26 -14.15
N THR A 8 8.09 63.33 -15.38
CA THR A 8 7.19 62.35 -16.00
C THR A 8 8.05 61.27 -16.63
N PHE A 9 7.96 60.03 -16.16
CA PHE A 9 8.51 58.87 -16.83
C PHE A 9 7.42 58.20 -17.71
N ALA A 10 7.63 58.21 -19.00
CA ALA A 10 6.89 57.44 -19.95
C ALA A 10 7.48 56.05 -20.01
N ALA A 11 6.68 55.04 -19.61
CA ALA A 11 7.05 53.62 -19.77
C ALA A 11 6.50 53.11 -21.10
N CYS A 12 7.39 52.84 -22.06
CA CYS A 12 7.09 52.07 -23.24
C CYS A 12 6.96 50.59 -22.88
N VAL A 13 5.78 50.04 -23.02
CA VAL A 13 5.53 48.60 -22.96
C VAL A 13 5.69 48.00 -24.35
N THR A 14 6.82 47.35 -24.59
CA THR A 14 6.99 46.50 -25.75
C THR A 14 6.58 45.07 -25.38
N ALA A 15 5.46 44.61 -25.92
CA ALA A 15 5.04 43.24 -25.86
C ALA A 15 5.90 42.40 -26.82
N SER A 16 6.83 41.63 -26.27
CA SER A 16 7.55 40.60 -27.01
C SER A 16 6.85 39.27 -26.79
N ALA A 17 6.12 38.81 -27.78
CA ALA A 17 5.62 37.44 -27.83
C ALA A 17 6.80 36.49 -28.07
N LEU A 18 7.22 35.81 -27.01
CA LEU A 18 8.14 34.67 -27.13
C LEU A 18 7.33 33.42 -27.43
N MET A 19 7.30 33.02 -28.68
CA MET A 19 6.96 31.69 -29.10
C MET A 19 8.07 30.77 -28.59
N SER A 20 7.84 30.11 -27.47
CA SER A 20 8.71 29.02 -27.00
C SER A 20 8.40 27.78 -27.84
N SER A 21 9.23 27.54 -28.83
CA SER A 21 9.33 26.29 -29.55
C SER A 21 9.70 25.20 -28.54
N CYS A 22 8.87 24.14 -28.45
CA CYS A 22 9.26 22.91 -27.78
C CYS A 22 10.37 22.26 -28.64
N SER A 23 11.60 22.49 -28.30
CA SER A 23 12.70 21.65 -28.74
C SER A 23 12.74 20.42 -27.81
N ASN A 24 12.64 19.23 -28.42
CA ASN A 24 13.10 18.00 -27.81
C ASN A 24 14.57 18.15 -27.43
N GLU A 25 14.86 18.35 -26.18
CA GLU A 25 16.19 18.10 -25.67
C GLU A 25 16.20 16.77 -24.93
N GLU A 26 16.60 15.73 -25.67
CA GLU A 26 17.36 14.66 -25.03
C GLU A 26 18.57 15.32 -24.43
N ASN A 27 18.64 15.43 -23.08
CA ASN A 27 19.93 15.26 -22.44
C ASN A 27 19.93 15.41 -20.92
N ALA A 28 20.83 14.63 -20.39
CA ALA A 28 21.62 14.85 -19.19
C ALA A 28 20.86 14.67 -17.87
N ALA A 29 21.26 13.62 -17.19
CA ALA A 29 21.15 13.43 -15.76
C ALA A 29 21.45 14.71 -14.99
N THR A 30 20.43 15.48 -14.69
CA THR A 30 20.52 16.54 -13.69
C THR A 30 20.03 15.98 -12.36
N ASN A 31 20.93 15.92 -11.39
CA ASN A 31 20.64 15.66 -9.99
C ASN A 31 19.45 16.50 -9.52
N GLY A 32 18.33 15.84 -9.16
CA GLY A 32 17.23 16.47 -8.47
C GLY A 32 15.91 16.60 -9.21
N GLN A 33 15.75 16.01 -10.41
CA GLN A 33 14.46 16.02 -11.09
C GLN A 33 13.53 14.96 -10.52
N LEU A 34 12.37 15.41 -10.03
CA LEU A 34 11.29 14.51 -9.56
C LEU A 34 10.59 13.86 -10.75
N THR A 35 10.53 12.55 -10.74
CA THR A 35 9.79 11.76 -11.73
C THR A 35 8.49 11.24 -11.13
N ALA A 36 7.40 11.33 -11.90
CA ALA A 36 6.09 10.89 -11.48
C ALA A 36 5.89 9.39 -11.75
N PHE A 37 5.50 8.66 -10.71
CA PHE A 37 5.08 7.27 -10.76
C PHE A 37 3.63 7.17 -10.30
N THR A 38 2.71 6.87 -11.21
CA THR A 38 1.28 6.80 -10.88
C THR A 38 0.85 5.36 -10.67
N GLY A 39 0.55 5.00 -9.44
CA GLY A 39 0.07 3.68 -9.07
C GLY A 39 -1.43 3.61 -8.92
N GLY A 40 -2.03 2.59 -9.49
CA GLY A 40 -3.46 2.33 -9.49
C GLY A 40 -3.84 0.91 -9.14
N ILE A 41 -5.13 0.67 -8.97
CA ILE A 41 -5.72 -0.66 -8.85
C ILE A 41 -5.99 -1.19 -10.23
N VAL A 42 -5.68 -2.43 -10.49
CA VAL A 42 -6.12 -3.08 -11.73
C VAL A 42 -7.12 -4.19 -11.47
N THR A 43 -7.07 -4.94 -10.44
CA THR A 43 -8.05 -6.04 -10.32
C THR A 43 -8.30 -6.46 -8.89
N GLU A 44 -9.54 -6.75 -8.61
CA GLU A 44 -10.07 -7.34 -7.41
C GLU A 44 -9.80 -8.86 -7.42
N ALA A 45 -9.25 -9.40 -6.35
CA ALA A 45 -9.11 -10.85 -6.19
C ALA A 45 -9.95 -11.37 -5.03
N PRO A 46 -10.56 -12.57 -5.15
CA PRO A 46 -11.31 -13.15 -4.05
C PRO A 46 -10.36 -13.51 -2.90
N MET A 47 -10.74 -13.14 -1.68
CA MET A 47 -10.02 -13.55 -0.48
C MET A 47 -10.39 -14.97 -0.10
N SER A 48 -9.39 -15.79 0.22
CA SER A 48 -9.61 -17.13 0.77
C SER A 48 -10.20 -17.06 2.17
N ARG A 49 -11.22 -17.88 2.42
CA ARG A 49 -11.84 -18.05 3.74
C ARG A 49 -11.15 -19.18 4.47
N VAL A 50 -10.60 -18.92 5.65
CA VAL A 50 -10.23 -19.98 6.58
C VAL A 50 -11.50 -20.36 7.37
N GLN A 51 -12.04 -21.53 7.11
CA GLN A 51 -13.09 -22.13 7.89
C GLN A 51 -12.45 -23.15 8.83
N LEU A 52 -12.42 -22.83 10.13
CA LEU A 52 -12.00 -23.79 11.15
C LEU A 52 -13.03 -24.90 11.21
N GLY A 53 -12.68 -26.10 10.74
CA GLY A 53 -13.48 -27.30 10.93
C GLY A 53 -13.82 -28.15 9.71
N ALA A 54 -13.33 -27.87 8.50
CA ALA A 54 -13.50 -28.79 7.37
C ALA A 54 -12.28 -28.73 6.45
N SER A 55 -11.67 -29.90 6.23
CA SER A 55 -10.60 -30.09 5.26
C SER A 55 -11.15 -29.98 3.85
N GLU A 56 -10.94 -28.83 3.22
CA GLU A 56 -11.01 -28.73 1.76
C GLU A 56 -9.78 -28.02 1.24
N SER A 57 -9.09 -28.66 0.30
CA SER A 57 -7.92 -28.17 -0.41
C SER A 57 -8.28 -26.86 -1.14
N SER A 58 -7.82 -25.74 -0.61
CA SER A 58 -7.95 -24.44 -1.28
C SER A 58 -6.75 -24.25 -2.20
N THR A 59 -7.00 -24.34 -3.50
CA THR A 59 -6.06 -23.85 -4.50
C THR A 59 -5.97 -22.33 -4.39
N VAL A 60 -4.85 -21.84 -3.91
CA VAL A 60 -4.56 -20.39 -3.87
C VAL A 60 -4.42 -19.90 -5.30
N ALA A 61 -5.31 -19.03 -5.72
CA ALA A 61 -5.16 -18.31 -6.97
C ALA A 61 -4.08 -17.25 -6.83
N PRO A 62 -3.11 -17.15 -7.75
CA PRO A 62 -2.07 -16.14 -7.70
C PRO A 62 -2.61 -14.78 -8.12
N GLY A 63 -2.16 -13.73 -7.46
CA GLY A 63 -2.28 -12.34 -7.88
C GLY A 63 -3.25 -11.49 -7.07
N PHE A 64 -2.77 -10.96 -5.95
CA PHE A 64 -3.46 -9.93 -5.18
C PHE A 64 -2.74 -8.58 -5.33
N LEU A 65 -3.51 -7.51 -5.45
CA LEU A 65 -3.00 -6.16 -5.67
C LEU A 65 -3.15 -5.32 -4.41
N THR A 66 -2.13 -4.56 -4.05
CA THR A 66 -1.99 -3.99 -2.69
C THR A 66 -2.27 -2.53 -2.51
N ARG A 67 -2.58 -2.23 -1.26
CA ARG A 67 -2.52 -0.96 -0.56
C ARG A 67 -2.63 -1.18 0.95
N THR A 68 -2.23 -0.22 1.76
CA THR A 68 -2.11 -0.38 3.22
C THR A 68 -3.42 -0.57 3.95
N SER A 69 -4.55 -0.24 3.36
CA SER A 69 -5.86 -0.61 3.90
C SER A 69 -6.74 -1.27 2.85
N MET A 70 -7.71 -2.02 3.33
CA MET A 70 -8.63 -2.77 2.48
C MET A 70 -10.06 -2.57 2.96
N GLU A 71 -10.97 -2.40 2.02
CA GLU A 71 -12.40 -2.50 2.25
C GLU A 71 -12.95 -3.77 1.64
N ARG A 72 -13.76 -4.49 2.40
CA ARG A 72 -14.41 -5.72 1.97
C ARG A 72 -15.89 -5.65 2.31
N PRO A 73 -16.77 -5.51 1.33
CA PRO A 73 -18.20 -5.28 1.59
C PRO A 73 -18.95 -6.53 2.03
N ALA A 74 -18.49 -7.73 1.65
CA ALA A 74 -19.21 -8.98 1.92
C ALA A 74 -18.28 -10.20 1.98
N ILE A 75 -18.81 -11.30 2.55
CA ILE A 75 -18.13 -12.59 2.52
C ILE A 75 -18.07 -13.12 1.10
N GLY A 76 -16.90 -13.63 0.69
CA GLY A 76 -16.64 -14.04 -0.69
C GLY A 76 -16.52 -12.86 -1.65
N GLY A 77 -16.77 -11.62 -1.20
CA GLY A 77 -16.55 -10.42 -1.97
C GLY A 77 -15.05 -10.12 -2.09
N LYS A 78 -14.73 -9.36 -3.13
CA LYS A 78 -13.38 -8.91 -3.40
C LYS A 78 -13.01 -7.79 -2.43
N GLY A 79 -11.77 -7.78 -1.96
CA GLY A 79 -11.21 -6.66 -1.21
C GLY A 79 -10.76 -5.55 -2.15
N THR A 80 -11.12 -4.33 -1.84
CA THR A 80 -10.59 -3.12 -2.52
C THR A 80 -9.53 -2.51 -1.63
N PHE A 81 -8.34 -2.38 -2.14
CA PHE A 81 -7.21 -1.82 -1.39
C PHE A 81 -7.02 -0.33 -1.66
N PHE A 82 -6.40 0.37 -0.72
CA PHE A 82 -6.21 1.82 -0.77
C PHE A 82 -4.84 2.22 -0.22
N TRP A 83 -4.25 3.23 -0.84
CA TRP A 83 -3.16 3.98 -0.25
C TRP A 83 -3.67 4.78 0.94
N GLU A 84 -2.91 4.78 2.02
CA GLU A 84 -3.19 5.57 3.22
C GLU A 84 -2.15 6.68 3.39
N LYS A 85 -2.47 7.64 4.24
CA LYS A 85 -1.54 8.73 4.57
C LYS A 85 -0.22 8.18 5.11
N GLY A 86 0.86 8.63 4.50
CA GLY A 86 2.21 8.21 4.91
C GLY A 86 2.80 7.08 4.06
N ASP A 87 2.01 6.44 3.21
CA ASP A 87 2.54 5.44 2.29
C ASP A 87 3.56 6.04 1.34
N VAL A 88 4.61 5.29 1.09
CA VAL A 88 5.68 5.60 0.15
C VAL A 88 6.02 4.37 -0.68
N ILE A 89 6.54 4.60 -1.86
CA ILE A 89 7.11 3.56 -2.72
C ILE A 89 8.61 3.76 -2.84
N TYR A 90 9.31 2.71 -3.22
CA TYR A 90 10.73 2.73 -3.54
C TYR A 90 10.93 2.32 -4.99
N VAL A 91 11.69 3.10 -5.73
CA VAL A 91 11.96 2.86 -7.16
C VAL A 91 13.46 2.81 -7.38
N GLN A 92 13.91 1.78 -8.08
CA GLN A 92 15.30 1.65 -8.48
C GLN A 92 15.53 2.48 -9.77
N ASP A 93 16.50 3.40 -9.72
CA ASP A 93 16.82 4.29 -10.84
C ASP A 93 17.78 3.66 -11.87
N ASP A 94 18.11 4.41 -12.92
CA ASP A 94 19.06 3.99 -13.97
C ASP A 94 20.47 3.68 -13.46
N ASN A 95 20.83 4.17 -12.26
CA ASN A 95 22.11 3.91 -11.59
C ASN A 95 22.02 2.76 -10.56
N ASN A 96 20.96 1.98 -10.56
CA ASN A 96 20.69 0.91 -9.61
C ASN A 96 20.58 1.36 -8.15
N LYS A 97 20.22 2.64 -7.91
CA LYS A 97 19.98 3.18 -6.58
C LYS A 97 18.48 3.19 -6.29
N PHE A 98 18.11 2.87 -5.05
CA PHE A 98 16.75 3.00 -4.58
C PHE A 98 16.47 4.40 -4.06
N PHE A 99 15.38 4.98 -4.51
CA PHE A 99 14.86 6.24 -4.02
C PHE A 99 13.46 6.05 -3.47
N GLN A 100 13.25 6.59 -2.29
CA GLN A 100 11.93 6.68 -1.67
C GLN A 100 11.14 7.82 -2.30
N SER A 101 9.86 7.60 -2.53
CA SER A 101 8.96 8.66 -2.96
C SER A 101 8.70 9.67 -1.85
N GLN A 102 8.28 10.86 -2.24
CA GLN A 102 7.65 11.79 -1.31
C GLN A 102 6.30 11.20 -0.87
N SER A 103 5.96 11.38 0.42
CA SER A 103 4.63 11.05 0.94
C SER A 103 3.71 12.25 0.71
N ASN A 104 2.83 12.14 -0.26
CA ASN A 104 1.89 13.20 -0.66
C ASN A 104 0.42 12.80 -0.53
N ILE A 105 0.14 11.69 0.15
CA ILE A 105 -1.20 11.17 0.34
C ILE A 105 -1.83 11.90 1.51
N ALA A 106 -2.82 12.74 1.22
CA ALA A 106 -3.58 13.46 2.24
C ALA A 106 -4.68 12.58 2.83
N ASP A 107 -5.42 11.90 1.96
CA ASP A 107 -6.55 11.06 2.29
C ASP A 107 -6.44 9.68 1.61
N LYS A 108 -7.15 8.70 2.17
CA LYS A 108 -7.29 7.37 1.60
C LYS A 108 -7.69 7.42 0.13
N THR A 109 -6.91 6.80 -0.73
CA THR A 109 -7.14 6.86 -2.18
C THR A 109 -6.82 5.55 -2.88
N ALA A 110 -7.62 5.25 -3.88
CA ALA A 110 -7.43 4.09 -4.73
C ALA A 110 -6.26 4.24 -5.70
N ARG A 111 -5.84 5.43 -6.06
CA ARG A 111 -4.75 5.72 -6.99
C ARG A 111 -4.00 6.96 -6.53
N ASN A 112 -2.68 6.93 -6.62
CA ASN A 112 -1.83 8.08 -6.26
C ASN A 112 -0.68 8.26 -7.27
N THR A 113 -0.21 9.50 -7.39
CA THR A 113 1.01 9.84 -8.10
C THR A 113 2.12 10.12 -7.10
N PHE A 114 3.11 9.28 -7.09
CA PHE A 114 4.29 9.39 -6.26
C PHE A 114 5.39 10.15 -7.00
N LEU A 115 6.00 11.10 -6.34
CA LEU A 115 7.15 11.85 -6.87
C LEU A 115 8.43 11.25 -6.31
N VAL A 116 9.32 10.79 -7.17
CA VAL A 116 10.54 10.08 -6.81
C VAL A 116 11.75 10.81 -7.40
N ASN A 117 12.76 11.06 -6.55
CA ASN A 117 14.07 11.54 -7.00
C ASN A 117 14.82 10.40 -7.70
N GLY A 118 15.72 10.75 -8.59
CA GLY A 118 16.60 9.78 -9.25
C GLY A 118 16.71 10.06 -10.75
N ALA A 119 17.50 9.25 -11.44
CA ALA A 119 17.66 9.28 -12.88
C ALA A 119 16.73 8.24 -13.49
N TYR A 120 15.73 8.69 -14.24
CA TYR A 120 14.75 7.83 -14.91
C TYR A 120 14.58 8.30 -16.38
N GLY A 121 14.81 7.44 -17.32
CA GLY A 121 14.69 7.81 -18.73
C GLY A 121 15.45 6.87 -19.67
N ALA A 122 16.47 6.18 -19.18
CA ALA A 122 17.23 5.21 -19.96
C ALA A 122 16.43 3.92 -20.20
N ASN A 123 15.50 3.58 -19.30
CA ASN A 123 14.71 2.36 -19.39
C ASN A 123 13.23 2.66 -19.69
N THR A 124 12.57 1.71 -20.35
CA THR A 124 11.13 1.76 -20.61
C THR A 124 10.29 1.34 -19.40
N SER A 125 10.89 0.66 -18.44
CA SER A 125 10.24 0.23 -17.20
C SER A 125 11.20 0.26 -16.01
N TYR A 126 10.63 0.42 -14.80
CA TYR A 126 11.36 0.45 -13.52
C TYR A 126 10.69 -0.44 -12.50
N ASP A 127 11.51 -1.03 -11.62
CA ASP A 127 11.04 -1.84 -10.52
C ASP A 127 10.57 -0.97 -9.36
N VAL A 128 9.34 -1.20 -8.91
CA VAL A 128 8.70 -0.51 -7.79
C VAL A 128 8.52 -1.50 -6.64
N TYR A 129 8.87 -1.08 -5.44
CA TYR A 129 8.72 -1.84 -4.21
C TYR A 129 7.89 -1.05 -3.20
N TYR A 130 7.05 -1.76 -2.48
CA TYR A 130 6.31 -1.29 -1.31
C TYR A 130 6.46 -2.32 -0.19
N TYR A 131 6.79 -1.89 1.02
CA TYR A 131 6.97 -2.77 2.17
C TYR A 131 6.34 -2.22 3.47
N GLY A 132 5.23 -1.52 3.31
CA GLY A 132 4.48 -0.97 4.43
C GLY A 132 5.21 0.16 5.15
N THR A 133 4.98 0.26 6.45
CA THR A 133 5.55 1.32 7.31
C THR A 133 6.82 0.89 8.03
N HIS A 134 7.28 -0.34 7.83
CA HIS A 134 8.55 -0.79 8.43
C HIS A 134 9.73 -0.10 7.75
N SER A 135 10.57 0.54 8.56
CA SER A 135 11.83 1.11 8.10
C SER A 135 12.86 0.00 7.92
N SER A 136 13.01 -0.50 6.70
CA SER A 136 14.18 -1.26 6.29
C SER A 136 15.12 -0.33 5.53
N SER A 137 16.43 -0.46 5.74
CA SER A 137 17.43 0.20 4.91
C SER A 137 17.50 -0.40 3.50
N ASP A 138 16.95 -1.61 3.33
CA ASP A 138 16.87 -2.33 2.06
C ASP A 138 15.40 -2.49 1.66
N PRO A 139 14.95 -1.86 0.55
CA PRO A 139 13.57 -1.98 0.06
C PRO A 139 13.16 -3.40 -0.37
N LYS A 140 14.12 -4.30 -0.50
CA LYS A 140 13.87 -5.72 -0.80
C LYS A 140 13.71 -6.58 0.46
N LYS A 141 13.87 -6.01 1.66
CA LYS A 141 13.66 -6.70 2.93
C LYS A 141 12.34 -6.25 3.55
N VAL A 142 11.48 -7.18 3.86
CA VAL A 142 10.21 -6.93 4.52
C VAL A 142 10.12 -7.69 5.83
N VAL A 143 9.42 -7.13 6.81
CA VAL A 143 9.19 -7.76 8.10
C VAL A 143 7.69 -7.96 8.29
N ILE A 144 7.26 -9.21 8.35
CA ILE A 144 5.91 -9.56 8.79
C ILE A 144 5.92 -9.66 10.30
N ALA A 145 5.14 -8.80 10.95
CA ALA A 145 5.14 -8.70 12.41
C ALA A 145 4.50 -9.93 13.06
N ALA A 146 5.20 -10.53 14.01
CA ALA A 146 4.66 -11.61 14.84
C ALA A 146 3.61 -11.12 15.86
N THR A 147 3.58 -9.82 16.14
CA THR A 147 2.53 -9.16 16.91
C THR A 147 1.89 -8.06 16.07
N GLN A 148 0.61 -8.18 15.83
CA GLN A 148 -0.18 -7.23 15.04
C GLN A 148 -1.28 -6.64 15.92
N THR A 149 -1.80 -5.46 15.57
CA THR A 149 -2.86 -4.81 16.36
C THR A 149 -3.90 -4.20 15.44
N GLN A 150 -5.14 -4.66 15.55
CA GLN A 150 -6.29 -4.09 14.86
C GLN A 150 -7.14 -3.29 15.86
N ALA A 151 -7.38 -2.01 15.59
CA ALA A 151 -8.03 -1.11 16.53
C ALA A 151 -9.54 -1.37 16.70
N ALA A 152 -10.23 -1.74 15.63
CA ALA A 152 -11.67 -1.96 15.59
C ALA A 152 -12.02 -3.06 14.59
N PHE A 153 -13.23 -3.63 14.68
CA PHE A 153 -13.72 -4.52 13.63
C PHE A 153 -13.73 -3.82 12.27
N ASN A 154 -13.45 -4.57 11.23
CA ASN A 154 -13.38 -4.10 9.83
C ASN A 154 -12.30 -3.03 9.56
N ASP A 155 -11.45 -2.69 10.53
CA ASP A 155 -10.33 -1.76 10.35
C ASP A 155 -9.10 -2.52 9.86
N THR A 156 -8.59 -2.15 8.69
CA THR A 156 -7.41 -2.77 8.07
C THR A 156 -6.20 -1.83 7.99
N LYS A 157 -6.26 -0.66 8.65
CA LYS A 157 -5.18 0.35 8.65
C LYS A 157 -3.86 -0.16 9.24
N HIS A 158 -3.91 -1.26 9.96
CA HIS A 158 -2.71 -1.91 10.52
C HIS A 158 -1.90 -2.72 9.49
N PHE A 159 -2.40 -2.94 8.28
CA PHE A 159 -1.75 -3.80 7.28
C PHE A 159 -0.32 -3.38 6.99
N GLY A 160 -0.07 -2.09 6.72
CA GLY A 160 1.27 -1.60 6.47
C GLY A 160 2.24 -1.83 7.65
N ALA A 161 1.77 -1.64 8.89
CA ALA A 161 2.56 -1.90 10.09
C ALA A 161 2.71 -3.41 10.41
N SER A 162 1.83 -4.24 9.86
CA SER A 162 1.87 -5.69 10.02
C SER A 162 2.76 -6.41 8.99
N GLY A 163 3.28 -5.68 8.01
CA GLY A 163 4.18 -6.23 6.98
C GLY A 163 3.55 -6.39 5.61
N ASP A 164 2.47 -5.66 5.31
CA ASP A 164 1.95 -5.60 3.94
C ASP A 164 3.04 -5.13 2.99
N CYS A 165 3.20 -5.84 1.87
CA CYS A 165 4.22 -5.54 0.89
C CYS A 165 3.81 -5.96 -0.53
N GLY A 166 4.46 -5.34 -1.50
CA GLY A 166 4.21 -5.65 -2.90
C GLY A 166 5.28 -5.12 -3.85
N VAL A 167 5.22 -5.58 -5.07
CA VAL A 167 6.10 -5.16 -6.17
C VAL A 167 5.30 -4.82 -7.41
N ALA A 168 5.88 -3.99 -8.27
CA ALA A 168 5.33 -3.70 -9.59
C ALA A 168 6.43 -3.38 -10.59
N LYS A 169 6.15 -3.57 -11.88
CA LYS A 169 6.89 -2.91 -12.95
C LYS A 169 6.13 -1.64 -13.35
N ALA A 170 6.78 -0.51 -13.18
CA ALA A 170 6.28 0.76 -13.67
C ALA A 170 6.70 0.93 -15.13
N GLU A 171 5.75 1.09 -16.02
CA GLU A 171 5.97 1.27 -17.44
C GLU A 171 5.78 2.75 -17.83
N LYS A 172 6.56 3.21 -18.82
CA LYS A 172 6.45 4.57 -19.32
C LYS A 172 5.00 4.86 -19.75
N ASN A 173 4.47 5.98 -19.30
CA ASN A 173 3.12 6.38 -19.70
C ASN A 173 3.14 6.89 -21.13
N THR A 174 2.42 6.21 -22.03
CA THR A 174 2.32 6.53 -23.44
C THR A 174 1.05 7.28 -23.81
N GLU A 175 0.22 7.62 -22.82
CA GLU A 175 -1.01 8.39 -23.06
C GLU A 175 -0.69 9.83 -23.44
N ALA A 176 -1.41 10.37 -24.42
CA ALA A 176 -1.21 11.74 -24.91
C ALA A 176 -1.36 12.76 -23.76
N GLY A 177 -0.36 13.63 -23.60
CA GLY A 177 -0.34 14.64 -22.53
C GLY A 177 -0.03 14.12 -21.13
N LYS A 178 0.30 12.84 -20.97
CA LYS A 178 0.76 12.25 -19.71
C LYS A 178 2.28 12.04 -19.75
N SER A 179 2.94 12.28 -18.65
CA SER A 179 4.37 12.03 -18.46
C SER A 179 4.59 11.10 -17.27
N GLY A 180 5.81 10.55 -17.14
CA GLY A 180 6.19 9.65 -16.07
C GLY A 180 5.83 8.19 -16.36
N TYR A 181 5.62 7.43 -15.30
CA TYR A 181 5.43 5.98 -15.33
C TYR A 181 4.13 5.61 -14.64
N LYS A 182 3.50 4.51 -15.09
CA LYS A 182 2.32 3.93 -14.46
C LYS A 182 2.62 2.51 -14.00
N PHE A 183 2.04 2.13 -12.86
CA PHE A 183 2.20 0.80 -12.31
C PHE A 183 0.93 0.32 -11.60
N ASP A 184 0.86 -0.98 -11.44
CA ASP A 184 -0.13 -1.65 -10.61
C ASP A 184 0.61 -2.60 -9.68
N LEU A 185 0.48 -2.36 -8.38
CA LEU A 185 1.24 -3.07 -7.36
C LEU A 185 0.65 -4.46 -7.11
N GLU A 186 1.46 -5.48 -7.08
CA GLU A 186 1.08 -6.86 -6.77
C GLU A 186 1.48 -7.24 -5.34
N HIS A 187 0.53 -7.65 -4.50
CA HIS A 187 0.79 -8.14 -3.14
C HIS A 187 1.63 -9.41 -3.12
N LYS A 188 2.49 -9.49 -2.11
CA LYS A 188 3.32 -10.68 -1.88
C LYS A 188 3.10 -11.31 -0.50
N VAL A 189 2.09 -10.86 0.23
CA VAL A 189 1.63 -11.44 1.49
C VAL A 189 0.24 -12.06 1.35
N SER A 190 -0.18 -12.81 2.36
CA SER A 190 -1.54 -13.33 2.47
C SER A 190 -2.29 -12.66 3.62
N TYR A 191 -3.61 -12.54 3.47
CA TYR A 191 -4.49 -11.98 4.49
C TYR A 191 -5.47 -13.03 4.96
N LEU A 192 -5.49 -13.26 6.29
CA LEU A 192 -6.49 -14.10 6.91
C LEU A 192 -7.59 -13.22 7.49
N CYS A 193 -8.83 -13.61 7.27
CA CYS A 193 -10.01 -12.92 7.82
C CYS A 193 -10.71 -13.84 8.81
N PHE A 194 -10.75 -13.45 10.05
CA PHE A 194 -11.47 -14.12 11.12
C PHE A 194 -12.82 -13.42 11.35
N LEU A 195 -13.87 -14.20 11.53
CA LEU A 195 -15.23 -13.73 11.78
C LEU A 195 -15.75 -14.33 13.09
N PRO A 196 -15.21 -13.90 14.26
CA PRO A 196 -15.65 -14.42 15.55
C PRO A 196 -17.05 -13.96 15.90
N TYR A 197 -17.83 -14.80 16.56
CA TYR A 197 -19.15 -14.45 17.07
C TYR A 197 -19.49 -15.25 18.33
N ILE A 198 -20.44 -14.76 19.12
CA ILE A 198 -20.99 -15.45 20.30
C ILE A 198 -22.51 -15.47 20.18
N THR A 199 -23.13 -16.66 20.26
CA THR A 199 -24.58 -16.83 20.15
C THR A 199 -25.32 -16.49 21.44
N SER A 200 -24.69 -16.73 22.61
CA SER A 200 -25.27 -16.39 23.91
C SER A 200 -25.32 -14.89 24.14
N LYS A 201 -26.50 -14.32 24.39
CA LYS A 201 -26.68 -12.91 24.71
C LYS A 201 -25.90 -12.50 25.95
N GLU A 202 -25.98 -13.27 27.02
CA GLU A 202 -25.28 -13.00 28.28
C GLU A 202 -23.76 -12.93 28.07
N GLN A 203 -23.20 -13.85 27.29
CA GLN A 203 -21.78 -13.84 27.00
C GLN A 203 -21.36 -12.64 26.15
N ARG A 204 -22.17 -12.21 25.16
CA ARG A 204 -21.88 -11.04 24.36
C ARG A 204 -21.81 -9.75 25.17
N GLU A 205 -22.63 -9.63 26.20
CA GLU A 205 -22.66 -8.45 27.07
C GLU A 205 -21.48 -8.40 28.05
N ASN A 206 -20.90 -9.55 28.38
CA ASN A 206 -19.91 -9.68 29.47
C ASN A 206 -18.48 -10.01 28.99
N TYR A 207 -18.30 -10.53 27.78
CA TYR A 207 -17.00 -10.95 27.29
C TYR A 207 -16.54 -10.17 26.05
N LYS A 208 -15.25 -9.89 25.99
CA LYS A 208 -14.59 -9.23 24.89
C LYS A 208 -13.53 -10.15 24.29
N ILE A 209 -13.39 -10.12 22.97
CA ILE A 209 -12.21 -10.68 22.33
C ILE A 209 -11.04 -9.71 22.51
N GLN A 210 -9.91 -10.19 23.01
CA GLN A 210 -8.71 -9.39 23.23
C GLN A 210 -7.61 -9.71 22.23
N SER A 211 -7.51 -10.96 21.80
CA SER A 211 -6.51 -11.38 20.82
C SER A 211 -6.93 -12.65 20.09
N ILE A 212 -6.30 -12.88 18.96
CA ILE A 212 -6.30 -14.14 18.21
C ILE A 212 -4.84 -14.56 18.04
N GLU A 213 -4.53 -15.79 18.42
CA GLU A 213 -3.24 -16.40 18.15
C GLU A 213 -3.37 -17.43 17.04
N LEU A 214 -2.52 -17.34 16.04
CA LEU A 214 -2.38 -18.30 14.93
C LEU A 214 -1.02 -18.96 15.01
N THR A 215 -0.99 -20.27 15.08
CA THR A 215 0.24 -21.07 15.03
C THR A 215 0.23 -21.96 13.79
N SER A 216 1.37 -22.02 13.09
CA SER A 216 1.60 -22.82 11.88
C SER A 216 2.78 -23.78 12.08
N ASN A 217 2.84 -24.81 11.25
CA ASN A 217 4.03 -25.68 11.18
C ASN A 217 5.21 -24.97 10.49
N ASN A 218 4.93 -24.01 9.60
CA ASN A 218 5.92 -23.18 8.92
C ASN A 218 6.04 -21.81 9.60
N ASN A 219 7.18 -21.14 9.37
CA ASN A 219 7.30 -19.74 9.79
C ASN A 219 6.37 -18.86 8.94
N ILE A 220 5.55 -18.05 9.59
CA ILE A 220 4.54 -17.19 8.99
C ILE A 220 4.77 -15.72 9.28
N ALA A 221 5.79 -15.40 10.10
CA ALA A 221 6.23 -14.04 10.41
C ALA A 221 7.75 -13.97 10.49
N GLY A 222 8.28 -12.74 10.45
CA GLY A 222 9.72 -12.47 10.47
C GLY A 222 10.18 -11.74 9.22
N THR A 223 11.49 -11.80 8.95
CA THR A 223 12.12 -11.10 7.83
C THR A 223 12.18 -11.98 6.59
N TYR A 224 11.79 -11.41 5.47
CA TYR A 224 11.79 -12.07 4.16
C TYR A 224 12.43 -11.18 3.10
N ASP A 225 12.95 -11.82 2.04
CA ASP A 225 13.33 -11.14 0.81
C ASP A 225 12.10 -10.94 -0.08
N LEU A 226 11.83 -9.69 -0.45
CA LEU A 226 10.74 -9.33 -1.35
C LEU A 226 11.21 -9.40 -2.80
N THR A 227 10.61 -10.28 -3.58
CA THR A 227 10.92 -10.48 -5.00
C THR A 227 9.66 -10.43 -5.85
N PHE A 228 9.82 -10.32 -7.16
CA PHE A 228 8.69 -10.42 -8.10
C PHE A 228 8.00 -11.79 -8.03
N GLY A 229 8.72 -12.84 -7.68
CA GLY A 229 8.17 -14.19 -7.49
C GLY A 229 7.43 -14.39 -6.16
N GLY A 230 7.53 -13.46 -5.22
CA GLY A 230 6.96 -13.58 -3.88
C GLY A 230 7.98 -13.34 -2.78
N LEU A 231 7.61 -13.71 -1.57
CA LEU A 231 8.52 -13.70 -0.42
C LEU A 231 9.44 -14.91 -0.46
N SER A 232 10.71 -14.72 -0.15
CA SER A 232 11.68 -15.79 0.00
C SER A 232 12.47 -15.62 1.31
N GLY A 233 13.04 -16.73 1.81
CA GLY A 233 13.67 -16.77 3.13
C GLY A 233 12.87 -17.62 4.10
N ALA A 234 13.44 -17.82 5.29
CA ALA A 234 12.89 -18.77 6.25
C ALA A 234 11.88 -18.16 7.25
N GLY A 235 11.86 -16.83 7.37
CA GLY A 235 11.15 -16.17 8.48
C GLY A 235 11.70 -16.62 9.83
N GLU A 236 11.16 -16.14 10.93
CA GLU A 236 11.66 -16.46 12.28
C GLU A 236 10.57 -17.00 13.21
N ALA A 237 9.28 -16.72 12.94
CA ALA A 237 8.21 -17.05 13.87
C ALA A 237 7.11 -17.89 13.22
N LYS A 238 6.70 -18.93 13.94
CA LYS A 238 5.57 -19.81 13.60
C LYS A 238 4.25 -19.34 14.17
N THR A 239 4.26 -18.33 15.02
CA THR A 239 3.08 -17.82 15.70
C THR A 239 2.94 -16.33 15.44
N ILE A 240 1.72 -15.91 15.15
CA ILE A 240 1.32 -14.51 15.09
C ILE A 240 0.20 -14.27 16.09
N THR A 241 0.34 -13.21 16.89
CA THR A 241 -0.71 -12.72 17.80
C THR A 241 -1.30 -11.44 17.24
N LEU A 242 -2.59 -11.45 16.96
CA LEU A 242 -3.37 -10.26 16.63
C LEU A 242 -4.06 -9.74 17.89
N ASN A 243 -3.61 -8.61 18.41
CA ASN A 243 -4.29 -7.88 19.49
C ASN A 243 -5.46 -7.08 18.93
N VAL A 244 -6.55 -6.98 19.68
CA VAL A 244 -7.81 -6.39 19.22
C VAL A 244 -8.26 -5.28 20.15
N GLY A 245 -8.30 -4.06 19.63
CA GLY A 245 -8.73 -2.88 20.37
C GLY A 245 -7.87 -2.55 21.61
N SER A 246 -8.17 -1.46 22.27
CA SER A 246 -7.61 -1.13 23.58
C SER A 246 -8.49 -1.73 24.67
N GLY A 247 -8.13 -2.92 25.15
CA GLY A 247 -8.92 -3.66 26.16
C GLY A 247 -10.00 -4.56 25.60
N GLY A 248 -9.88 -4.92 24.30
CA GLY A 248 -10.75 -5.88 23.62
C GLY A 248 -12.05 -5.30 23.08
N LEU A 249 -12.68 -6.04 22.17
CA LEU A 249 -13.93 -5.68 21.49
C LEU A 249 -15.06 -6.64 21.87
N LEU A 250 -16.27 -6.09 22.08
CA LEU A 250 -17.48 -6.91 22.28
C LEU A 250 -17.90 -7.56 20.96
N LEU A 251 -18.10 -8.87 21.01
CA LEU A 251 -18.60 -9.61 19.85
C LEU A 251 -20.11 -9.39 19.68
N THR A 252 -20.55 -9.34 18.43
CA THR A 252 -21.98 -9.26 18.10
C THR A 252 -22.59 -10.64 17.98
N ASP A 253 -23.92 -10.68 17.90
CA ASP A 253 -24.66 -11.85 17.48
C ASP A 253 -24.42 -12.10 16.01
N LYS A 254 -24.27 -13.35 15.62
CA LYS A 254 -24.18 -13.81 14.26
C LYS A 254 -23.43 -12.88 13.30
N ALA A 255 -22.17 -13.11 13.18
CA ALA A 255 -21.23 -12.31 12.40
C ALA A 255 -21.55 -12.19 10.90
N VAL A 256 -22.49 -12.92 10.35
CA VAL A 256 -22.49 -13.19 8.93
C VAL A 256 -23.90 -13.20 8.34
N SER A 257 -24.25 -12.12 7.65
CA SER A 257 -25.17 -12.22 6.53
C SER A 257 -24.35 -12.32 5.23
N THR A 258 -24.91 -12.86 4.17
CA THR A 258 -24.29 -12.89 2.83
C THR A 258 -23.99 -11.49 2.29
N GLN A 259 -24.44 -10.44 2.95
CA GLN A 259 -24.37 -9.06 2.51
C GLN A 259 -23.55 -8.12 3.43
N SER A 260 -23.18 -8.52 4.65
CA SER A 260 -22.37 -7.68 5.53
C SER A 260 -21.42 -8.52 6.38
N ILE A 261 -20.24 -7.96 6.63
CA ILE A 261 -19.22 -8.49 7.53
C ILE A 261 -19.19 -7.58 8.75
N THR A 262 -19.57 -8.09 9.92
CA THR A 262 -19.67 -7.24 11.13
C THR A 262 -18.48 -7.35 12.05
N ASN A 263 -17.91 -8.51 12.30
CA ASN A 263 -16.83 -8.70 13.26
C ASN A 263 -15.51 -9.11 12.57
N SER A 264 -15.17 -8.52 11.42
CA SER A 264 -13.96 -8.93 10.72
C SER A 264 -12.71 -8.50 11.44
N LEU A 265 -11.84 -9.48 11.70
CA LEU A 265 -10.49 -9.29 12.19
C LEU A 265 -9.52 -9.86 11.14
N TYR A 266 -8.44 -9.13 10.89
CA TYR A 266 -7.54 -9.45 9.79
C TYR A 266 -6.11 -9.63 10.30
N MET A 267 -5.40 -10.59 9.73
CA MET A 267 -4.00 -10.88 10.04
C MET A 267 -3.21 -10.97 8.74
N VAL A 268 -2.06 -10.31 8.70
CA VAL A 268 -1.09 -10.41 7.59
C VAL A 268 -0.15 -11.57 7.89
N VAL A 269 0.04 -12.46 6.93
CA VAL A 269 0.90 -13.65 7.09
C VAL A 269 1.77 -13.86 5.86
N ALA A 270 2.94 -14.47 6.04
CA ALA A 270 3.72 -14.95 4.90
C ALA A 270 2.94 -16.06 4.19
N PRO A 271 2.91 -16.06 2.83
CA PRO A 271 2.39 -17.18 2.08
C PRO A 271 3.21 -18.44 2.36
N GLY A 272 2.55 -19.58 2.58
CA GLY A 272 3.17 -20.88 2.81
C GLY A 272 2.74 -21.92 1.79
#